data_a01cf5eb03110bfcf3c1b5a24b264232
#
_entry.id   a01cf5eb03110bfcf3c1b5a24b264232
#
_cell.length_a   1.000
_cell.length_b   1.000
_cell.length_c   1.000
_cell.angle_alpha   90.00
_cell.angle_beta   90.00
_cell.angle_gamma   90.00
#
_symmetry.space_group_name_H-M   'P 1'
#
loop_
_entity.id
_entity.type
_entity.pdbx_description
1 polymer ?
#
loop_
_entity_poly.entity_id
_entity_poly.type
_entity_poly.pdbx_seq_one_letter_code
_entity_poly.pdbx_strand_id
1 'polypeptide(L)'
;LIRIPWTKKVGKDXXXXQAQVIINYRNKGGRFYKNEDLKKIYSLHEEKLQEILPFAEIAELEKSDFVAAKPNFERKEFAKKRNRVVEINSSDSLAFMELHGIGPAFSRRIVRFREALGGFVKVEQIAEVYGLPEETFQNILPYLSIDTSLVKRLEINHVNQSDLGKHPYVKYKRAQTIINYRKQHGAFKSMADLRKVLSLDEDFFRKIELYLDFR
;
A
#
# COMPACT_ATOMS: atom_id res chain seq x y z
N LEU A 1 -36.51 0.91 -6.23
CA LEU A 1 -36.43 2.33 -6.58
C LEU A 1 -36.80 3.16 -5.35
N ILE A 2 -35.83 3.94 -4.82
CA ILE A 2 -36.15 4.91 -3.77
C ILE A 2 -36.73 6.14 -4.47
N ARG A 3 -38.01 6.39 -4.34
CA ARG A 3 -38.62 7.67 -4.67
C ARG A 3 -38.50 8.55 -3.44
N ILE A 4 -37.68 9.57 -3.48
CA ILE A 4 -37.65 10.62 -2.48
C ILE A 4 -38.32 11.83 -3.11
N PRO A 5 -39.53 12.21 -2.69
CA PRO A 5 -40.21 13.38 -3.24
C PRO A 5 -39.68 14.66 -2.59
N TRP A 6 -38.46 14.99 -2.89
CA TRP A 6 -37.73 16.12 -2.28
C TRP A 6 -38.04 17.50 -2.89
N THR A 7 -38.98 17.57 -3.84
CA THR A 7 -39.03 18.77 -4.68
C THR A 7 -39.90 19.90 -4.16
N LYS A 8 -40.57 19.78 -2.99
CA LYS A 8 -41.55 20.83 -2.65
C LYS A 8 -41.61 21.36 -1.22
N LYS A 9 -40.87 20.85 -0.23
CA LYS A 9 -41.13 21.29 1.16
C LYS A 9 -39.96 21.40 2.15
N VAL A 10 -38.72 21.35 1.71
CA VAL A 10 -37.57 21.58 2.62
C VAL A 10 -36.66 22.64 1.98
N GLY A 11 -36.28 23.60 2.77
CA GLY A 11 -35.49 24.76 2.34
C GLY A 11 -34.29 24.41 1.46
N LYS A 12 -34.06 25.24 0.49
CA LYS A 12 -33.20 24.98 -0.69
C LYS A 12 -31.72 24.63 -0.41
N ASP A 13 -31.28 24.87 0.72
CA ASP A 13 -29.84 24.86 0.98
C ASP A 13 -29.29 23.68 1.75
N UNK A 14 -30.07 23.00 2.41
CA UNK A 14 -29.58 21.92 3.21
C UNK A 14 -29.73 20.53 2.61
N UNK A 15 -30.57 20.52 1.90
CA UNK A 15 -30.89 19.24 1.32
C UNK A 15 -29.92 18.76 0.24
N UNK A 16 -29.40 19.41 -0.34
CA UNK A 16 -28.51 19.03 -1.40
C UNK A 16 -27.27 18.29 -0.98
N UNK A 17 -26.90 18.47 -0.01
CA UNK A 17 -25.72 17.82 0.48
C UNK A 17 -25.99 16.48 1.11
N GLN A 18 -27.02 16.54 1.72
CA GLN A 18 -27.42 15.27 2.35
C GLN A 18 -27.92 14.25 1.31
N ALA A 19 -28.71 14.69 0.37
CA ALA A 19 -29.12 13.87 -0.76
C ALA A 19 -27.91 13.35 -1.54
N GLN A 20 -26.92 14.16 -1.75
CA GLN A 20 -25.70 13.76 -2.44
C GLN A 20 -24.92 12.68 -1.68
N VAL A 21 -24.90 12.75 -0.36
CA VAL A 21 -24.26 11.72 0.48
C VAL A 21 -24.95 10.36 0.34
N ILE A 22 -26.30 10.36 0.32
CA ILE A 22 -27.10 9.14 0.09
C ILE A 22 -26.81 8.58 -1.30
N ILE A 23 -26.80 9.44 -2.31
CA ILE A 23 -26.50 9.06 -3.71
C ILE A 23 -25.10 8.49 -3.81
N ASN A 24 -24.11 9.15 -3.20
CA ASN A 24 -22.72 8.70 -3.22
C ASN A 24 -22.54 7.35 -2.53
N TYR A 25 -23.22 7.11 -1.41
CA TYR A 25 -23.22 5.81 -0.73
C TYR A 25 -23.76 4.71 -1.66
N ARG A 26 -24.87 4.98 -2.37
CA ARG A 26 -25.44 4.03 -3.34
C ARG A 26 -24.49 3.77 -4.52
N ASN A 27 -23.89 4.82 -5.05
CA ASN A 27 -22.95 4.72 -6.19
C ASN A 27 -21.70 3.90 -5.83
N LYS A 28 -21.35 3.87 -4.54
CA LYS A 28 -20.24 3.05 -4.01
C LYS A 28 -20.66 1.61 -3.67
N GLY A 29 -21.89 1.21 -4.07
CA GLY A 29 -22.39 -0.15 -3.87
C GLY A 29 -23.18 -0.34 -2.56
N GLY A 30 -23.41 0.73 -1.81
CA GLY A 30 -24.26 0.68 -0.60
C GLY A 30 -25.73 0.45 -0.94
N ARG A 31 -26.42 -0.36 -0.16
CA ARG A 31 -27.85 -0.66 -0.34
C ARG A 31 -28.62 -0.41 0.94
N PHE A 32 -29.85 0.04 0.80
CA PHE A 32 -30.81 0.24 1.90
C PHE A 32 -31.95 -0.72 1.71
N TYR A 33 -32.26 -1.51 2.74
CA TYR A 33 -33.37 -2.47 2.75
C TYR A 33 -34.51 -1.98 3.65
N LYS A 34 -34.18 -1.12 4.62
CA LYS A 34 -35.15 -0.52 5.54
C LYS A 34 -34.71 0.88 5.92
N ASN A 35 -35.60 1.69 6.46
CA ASN A 35 -35.34 3.09 6.77
C ASN A 35 -34.17 3.26 7.77
N GLU A 36 -34.03 2.32 8.72
CA GLU A 36 -32.91 2.35 9.69
C GLU A 36 -31.53 2.18 9.03
N ASP A 37 -31.46 1.63 7.82
CA ASP A 37 -30.18 1.48 7.11
C ASP A 37 -29.56 2.83 6.75
N LEU A 38 -30.33 3.92 6.77
CA LEU A 38 -29.78 5.27 6.60
C LEU A 38 -28.77 5.64 7.72
N LYS A 39 -28.87 5.01 8.90
CA LYS A 39 -27.88 5.14 9.99
C LYS A 39 -26.49 4.64 9.63
N LYS A 40 -26.33 3.81 8.59
CA LYS A 40 -25.05 3.32 8.09
C LYS A 40 -24.21 4.41 7.42
N ILE A 41 -24.83 5.57 7.13
CA ILE A 41 -24.13 6.71 6.52
C ILE A 41 -23.49 7.56 7.62
N TYR A 42 -22.21 7.38 7.83
CA TYR A 42 -21.43 7.99 8.90
C TYR A 42 -21.49 9.52 8.95
N SER A 43 -21.74 10.16 7.82
CA SER A 43 -21.80 11.63 7.71
C SER A 43 -23.19 12.21 7.91
N LEU A 44 -24.20 11.38 8.19
CA LEU A 44 -25.53 11.84 8.57
C LEU A 44 -25.69 11.81 10.09
N HIS A 45 -25.61 12.99 10.72
CA HIS A 45 -25.84 13.13 12.16
C HIS A 45 -27.28 12.75 12.53
N GLU A 46 -27.45 12.21 13.72
CA GLU A 46 -28.71 11.62 14.19
C GLU A 46 -29.89 12.60 14.15
N GLU A 47 -29.64 13.87 14.45
CA GLU A 47 -30.66 14.95 14.36
C GLU A 47 -31.20 15.08 12.93
N LYS A 48 -30.32 15.08 11.94
CA LYS A 48 -30.69 15.17 10.51
C LYS A 48 -31.38 13.88 10.02
N LEU A 49 -31.01 12.77 10.61
CA LEU A 49 -31.61 11.48 10.28
C LEU A 49 -33.08 11.42 10.73
N GLN A 50 -33.38 11.96 11.91
CA GLN A 50 -34.76 12.05 12.41
C GLN A 50 -35.64 12.97 11.56
N GLU A 51 -35.07 14.03 11.00
CA GLU A 51 -35.78 14.91 10.04
C GLU A 51 -36.12 14.20 8.72
N ILE A 52 -35.28 13.28 8.28
CA ILE A 52 -35.37 12.61 6.96
C ILE A 52 -36.24 11.35 7.04
N LEU A 53 -36.19 10.61 8.15
CA LEU A 53 -36.87 9.33 8.31
C LEU A 53 -38.38 9.33 7.97
N PRO A 54 -39.17 10.37 8.35
CA PRO A 54 -40.60 10.42 8.02
C PRO A 54 -40.88 10.54 6.50
N PHE A 55 -39.90 10.98 5.73
CA PHE A 55 -40.02 11.20 4.29
C PHE A 55 -39.30 10.12 3.45
N ALA A 56 -38.64 9.17 4.12
CA ALA A 56 -37.88 8.12 3.45
C ALA A 56 -38.81 6.93 3.19
N GLU A 57 -39.18 6.73 1.94
CA GLU A 57 -39.89 5.51 1.49
C GLU A 57 -38.87 4.61 0.78
N ILE A 58 -38.46 3.56 1.47
CA ILE A 58 -37.70 2.47 0.87
C ILE A 58 -38.72 1.40 0.47
N ALA A 59 -38.92 1.23 -0.83
CA ALA A 59 -39.81 0.17 -1.32
C ALA A 59 -39.31 -1.18 -0.79
N GLU A 60 -40.06 -1.82 0.04
CA GLU A 60 -39.82 -3.22 0.40
C GLU A 60 -39.91 -4.05 -0.89
N LEU A 61 -38.78 -4.50 -1.36
CA LEU A 61 -38.74 -5.55 -2.36
C LEU A 61 -39.24 -6.82 -1.67
N GLU A 62 -40.38 -7.31 -2.10
CA GLU A 62 -40.87 -8.61 -1.65
C GLU A 62 -39.73 -9.64 -1.75
N LYS A 63 -39.65 -10.48 -0.75
CA LYS A 63 -38.60 -11.52 -0.65
C LYS A 63 -38.80 -12.66 -1.67
N SER A 64 -39.50 -12.39 -2.77
CA SER A 64 -39.67 -13.38 -3.83
C SER A 64 -38.57 -13.22 -4.86
N ASP A 65 -37.78 -14.24 -5.01
CA ASP A 65 -36.94 -14.57 -6.16
C ASP A 65 -35.57 -13.92 -6.29
N PHE A 66 -35.13 -13.13 -5.34
CA PHE A 66 -33.70 -13.01 -5.15
C PHE A 66 -33.25 -13.99 -4.05
N VAL A 67 -33.16 -15.26 -4.42
CA VAL A 67 -32.01 -16.02 -3.95
C VAL A 67 -30.84 -15.09 -4.32
N ALA A 68 -30.41 -14.26 -3.37
CA ALA A 68 -29.13 -13.66 -3.47
C ALA A 68 -28.21 -14.84 -3.76
N ALA A 69 -27.87 -15.01 -5.02
CA ALA A 69 -26.62 -15.67 -5.31
C ALA A 69 -25.62 -14.81 -4.53
N LYS A 70 -25.43 -15.15 -3.27
CA LYS A 70 -24.14 -14.86 -2.63
C LYS A 70 -23.20 -15.24 -3.73
N PRO A 71 -22.40 -14.31 -4.31
CA PRO A 71 -21.41 -14.81 -5.21
C PRO A 71 -20.83 -15.96 -4.41
N ASN A 72 -21.07 -17.14 -4.88
CA ASN A 72 -20.37 -18.29 -4.37
C ASN A 72 -18.95 -17.98 -4.77
N PHE A 73 -18.30 -17.14 -3.95
CA PHE A 73 -16.91 -17.32 -3.78
C PHE A 73 -16.85 -18.73 -3.21
N GLU A 74 -16.98 -19.70 -4.13
CA GLU A 74 -16.28 -20.93 -3.89
C GLU A 74 -14.97 -20.44 -3.29
N ARG A 75 -14.84 -20.58 -2.00
CA ARG A 75 -13.53 -20.58 -1.38
C ARG A 75 -12.85 -21.64 -2.21
N LYS A 76 -12.25 -21.20 -3.33
CA LYS A 76 -11.26 -22.03 -4.01
C LYS A 76 -10.37 -22.42 -2.85
N GLU A 77 -10.55 -23.64 -2.40
CA GLU A 77 -9.61 -24.19 -1.42
C GLU A 77 -8.29 -23.76 -1.99
N PHE A 78 -7.69 -22.76 -1.37
CA PHE A 78 -6.39 -22.29 -1.77
C PHE A 78 -5.56 -23.56 -1.72
N ALA A 79 -5.33 -24.14 -2.88
CA ALA A 79 -4.58 -25.38 -3.02
C ALA A 79 -3.40 -25.21 -2.09
N LYS A 80 -3.27 -26.13 -1.12
CA LYS A 80 -2.30 -26.02 -0.01
C LYS A 80 -1.06 -25.38 -0.57
N LYS A 81 -0.79 -24.12 -0.18
CA LYS A 81 0.29 -23.32 -0.77
C LYS A 81 1.53 -24.21 -0.71
N ARG A 82 1.99 -24.64 -1.86
CA ARG A 82 3.20 -25.45 -1.96
C ARG A 82 4.33 -24.56 -1.49
N ASN A 83 5.06 -25.02 -0.50
CA ASN A 83 6.19 -24.31 0.06
C ASN A 83 7.34 -24.35 -0.96
N ARG A 84 7.16 -23.60 -2.04
CA ARG A 84 8.17 -23.46 -3.09
C ARG A 84 9.15 -22.37 -2.66
N VAL A 85 10.42 -22.62 -2.86
CA VAL A 85 11.44 -21.59 -2.63
C VAL A 85 11.28 -20.48 -3.66
N VAL A 86 11.16 -19.24 -3.18
CA VAL A 86 10.98 -18.02 -3.98
C VAL A 86 12.29 -17.25 -3.99
N GLU A 87 12.84 -17.00 -5.17
CA GLU A 87 14.03 -16.15 -5.33
C GLU A 87 13.57 -14.69 -5.33
N ILE A 88 14.02 -13.90 -4.33
CA ILE A 88 13.41 -12.62 -4.02
C ILE A 88 13.74 -11.48 -5.01
N ASN A 89 14.86 -11.59 -5.75
CA ASN A 89 15.27 -10.55 -6.69
C ASN A 89 14.70 -10.72 -8.09
N SER A 90 14.34 -11.92 -8.49
CA SER A 90 13.80 -12.19 -9.84
C SER A 90 12.29 -12.49 -9.85
N SER A 91 11.74 -12.95 -8.73
CA SER A 91 10.33 -13.37 -8.67
C SER A 91 9.36 -12.22 -8.86
N ASP A 92 8.21 -12.54 -9.46
CA ASP A 92 7.10 -11.59 -9.62
C ASP A 92 6.17 -11.62 -8.40
N SER A 93 5.14 -10.77 -8.43
CA SER A 93 4.18 -10.67 -7.32
C SER A 93 3.36 -11.96 -7.14
N LEU A 94 3.17 -12.74 -8.19
CA LEU A 94 2.40 -13.99 -8.11
C LEU A 94 3.19 -15.06 -7.35
N ALA A 95 4.50 -15.17 -7.60
CA ALA A 95 5.37 -16.10 -6.87
C ALA A 95 5.38 -15.77 -5.36
N PHE A 96 5.45 -14.49 -5.00
CA PHE A 96 5.36 -14.10 -3.58
C PHE A 96 4.01 -14.49 -2.96
N MET A 97 2.91 -14.44 -3.72
CA MET A 97 1.59 -14.83 -3.22
C MET A 97 1.46 -16.34 -2.94
N GLU A 98 2.39 -17.16 -3.43
CA GLU A 98 2.45 -18.59 -3.09
C GLU A 98 2.91 -18.81 -1.63
N LEU A 99 3.58 -17.83 -1.03
CA LEU A 99 4.07 -17.92 0.35
C LEU A 99 2.91 -17.71 1.35
N HIS A 100 2.97 -18.47 2.45
CA HIS A 100 1.94 -18.39 3.49
C HIS A 100 1.91 -17.00 4.14
N GLY A 101 0.73 -16.39 4.26
CA GLY A 101 0.56 -15.05 4.82
C GLY A 101 0.83 -13.89 3.86
N ILE A 102 1.34 -14.17 2.65
CA ILE A 102 1.58 -13.13 1.65
C ILE A 102 0.38 -13.08 0.69
N GLY A 103 -0.38 -12.01 0.81
CA GLY A 103 -1.48 -11.70 -0.12
C GLY A 103 -1.08 -10.63 -1.13
N PRO A 104 -2.05 -10.19 -1.99
CA PRO A 104 -1.77 -9.21 -3.05
C PRO A 104 -1.19 -7.89 -2.54
N ALA A 105 -1.52 -7.46 -1.32
CA ALA A 105 -1.02 -6.22 -0.76
C ALA A 105 0.47 -6.33 -0.41
N PHE A 106 0.85 -7.41 0.29
CA PHE A 106 2.25 -7.62 0.69
C PHE A 106 3.12 -7.95 -0.51
N SER A 107 2.67 -8.80 -1.44
CA SER A 107 3.46 -9.13 -2.63
C SER A 107 3.82 -7.88 -3.43
N ARG A 108 2.85 -6.95 -3.64
CA ARG A 108 3.13 -5.68 -4.33
C ARG A 108 4.08 -4.79 -3.54
N ARG A 109 3.99 -4.76 -2.20
CA ARG A 109 4.91 -3.98 -1.35
C ARG A 109 6.33 -4.53 -1.41
N ILE A 110 6.49 -5.85 -1.40
CA ILE A 110 7.80 -6.52 -1.54
C ILE A 110 8.44 -6.13 -2.88
N VAL A 111 7.70 -6.26 -3.98
CA VAL A 111 8.21 -5.92 -5.32
C VAL A 111 8.59 -4.43 -5.38
N ARG A 112 7.74 -3.53 -4.91
CA ARG A 112 8.04 -2.09 -4.89
C ARG A 112 9.26 -1.76 -4.03
N PHE A 113 9.40 -2.41 -2.88
CA PHE A 113 10.55 -2.18 -2.00
C PHE A 113 11.83 -2.70 -2.65
N ARG A 114 11.78 -3.88 -3.27
CA ARG A 114 12.87 -4.41 -4.08
C ARG A 114 13.29 -3.41 -5.17
N GLU A 115 12.34 -2.92 -5.95
CA GLU A 115 12.61 -1.96 -7.03
C GLU A 115 13.24 -0.67 -6.52
N ALA A 116 12.76 -0.17 -5.39
CA ALA A 116 13.28 1.04 -4.77
C ALA A 116 14.70 0.86 -4.20
N LEU A 117 15.04 -0.34 -3.72
CA LEU A 117 16.39 -0.69 -3.25
C LEU A 117 17.36 -0.93 -4.41
N GLY A 118 16.86 -1.29 -5.61
CA GLY A 118 17.68 -1.83 -6.69
C GLY A 118 17.92 -3.34 -6.57
N GLY A 119 17.21 -4.00 -5.66
CA GLY A 119 17.33 -5.42 -5.33
C GLY A 119 17.64 -5.62 -3.84
N PHE A 120 17.37 -6.79 -3.33
CA PHE A 120 17.72 -7.17 -1.96
C PHE A 120 19.18 -7.67 -1.92
N VAL A 121 19.93 -7.30 -0.91
CA VAL A 121 21.29 -7.81 -0.64
C VAL A 121 21.30 -8.83 0.50
N LYS A 122 20.21 -8.90 1.27
CA LYS A 122 20.00 -9.87 2.36
C LYS A 122 18.52 -10.24 2.41
N VAL A 123 18.22 -11.50 2.74
CA VAL A 123 16.84 -11.99 2.87
C VAL A 123 16.08 -11.24 3.97
N GLU A 124 16.78 -10.86 5.05
CA GLU A 124 16.21 -10.17 6.20
C GLU A 124 15.58 -8.81 5.84
N GLN A 125 15.96 -8.22 4.70
CA GLN A 125 15.36 -6.96 4.25
C GLN A 125 13.87 -7.10 3.90
N ILE A 126 13.38 -8.31 3.66
CA ILE A 126 11.94 -8.57 3.51
C ILE A 126 11.18 -8.14 4.77
N ALA A 127 11.76 -8.31 5.96
CA ALA A 127 11.15 -7.86 7.21
C ALA A 127 10.98 -6.31 7.29
N GLU A 128 11.77 -5.55 6.51
CA GLU A 128 11.64 -4.09 6.47
C GLU A 128 10.45 -3.61 5.60
N VAL A 129 9.75 -4.52 4.92
CA VAL A 129 8.60 -4.17 4.08
C VAL A 129 7.45 -3.65 4.95
N TYR A 130 6.98 -2.45 4.63
CA TYR A 130 5.99 -1.74 5.44
C TYR A 130 4.76 -2.61 5.75
N GLY A 131 4.53 -2.79 7.05
CA GLY A 131 3.36 -3.47 7.58
C GLY A 131 3.41 -5.00 7.50
N LEU A 132 4.53 -5.60 7.07
CA LEU A 132 4.69 -7.05 7.10
C LEU A 132 4.92 -7.50 8.55
N PRO A 133 4.04 -8.37 9.12
CA PRO A 133 4.24 -8.83 10.48
C PRO A 133 5.49 -9.69 10.62
N GLU A 134 6.21 -9.55 11.72
CA GLU A 134 7.41 -10.34 12.01
C GLU A 134 7.11 -11.85 11.96
N GLU A 135 5.99 -12.28 12.52
CA GLU A 135 5.56 -13.67 12.46
C GLU A 135 5.42 -14.18 11.02
N THR A 136 4.84 -13.35 10.15
CA THR A 136 4.71 -13.71 8.71
C THR A 136 6.09 -13.85 8.08
N PHE A 137 7.01 -12.92 8.37
CA PHE A 137 8.38 -13.00 7.85
C PHE A 137 9.06 -14.30 8.31
N GLN A 138 9.01 -14.62 9.61
CA GLN A 138 9.62 -15.82 10.15
C GLN A 138 9.06 -17.11 9.50
N ASN A 139 7.74 -17.13 9.23
CA ASN A 139 7.08 -18.27 8.60
C ASN A 139 7.50 -18.48 7.14
N ILE A 140 7.83 -17.40 6.43
CA ILE A 140 8.24 -17.48 5.00
C ILE A 140 9.76 -17.60 4.83
N LEU A 141 10.55 -17.20 5.82
CA LEU A 141 12.01 -17.17 5.75
C LEU A 141 12.65 -18.46 5.18
N PRO A 142 12.22 -19.67 5.60
CA PRO A 142 12.80 -20.91 5.05
C PRO A 142 12.52 -21.13 3.56
N TYR A 143 11.60 -20.36 2.98
CA TYR A 143 11.18 -20.50 1.58
C TYR A 143 11.68 -19.34 0.72
N LEU A 144 12.63 -18.55 1.22
CA LEU A 144 13.22 -17.43 0.48
C LEU A 144 14.66 -17.79 0.07
N SER A 145 15.03 -17.43 -1.13
CA SER A 145 16.41 -17.47 -1.61
C SER A 145 16.77 -16.12 -2.23
N ILE A 146 18.05 -15.85 -2.34
CA ILE A 146 18.54 -14.57 -2.85
C ILE A 146 19.72 -14.75 -3.81
N ASP A 147 19.63 -14.07 -4.95
CA ASP A 147 20.75 -13.91 -5.87
C ASP A 147 21.16 -12.43 -5.88
N THR A 148 22.25 -12.11 -5.22
CA THR A 148 22.76 -10.75 -5.12
C THR A 148 23.40 -10.24 -6.41
N SER A 149 23.66 -11.10 -7.40
CA SER A 149 24.19 -10.65 -8.70
C SER A 149 23.20 -9.79 -9.47
N LEU A 150 21.90 -9.89 -9.12
CA LEU A 150 20.82 -9.12 -9.74
C LEU A 150 20.68 -7.71 -9.15
N VAL A 151 21.44 -7.37 -8.11
CA VAL A 151 21.34 -6.07 -7.44
C VAL A 151 21.95 -4.97 -8.30
N LYS A 152 21.17 -3.92 -8.55
CA LYS A 152 21.62 -2.71 -9.25
C LYS A 152 22.29 -1.77 -8.28
N ARG A 153 23.59 -1.54 -8.47
CA ARG A 153 24.34 -0.63 -7.62
C ARG A 153 24.16 0.82 -8.06
N LEU A 154 24.24 1.71 -7.08
CA LEU A 154 24.17 3.16 -7.26
C LEU A 154 25.56 3.71 -7.57
N GLU A 155 25.74 4.24 -8.76
CA GLU A 155 26.97 4.98 -9.12
C GLU A 155 26.99 6.32 -8.38
N ILE A 156 27.51 6.33 -7.16
CA ILE A 156 27.42 7.47 -6.23
C ILE A 156 27.97 8.76 -6.82
N ASN A 157 28.92 8.65 -7.77
CA ASN A 157 29.55 9.77 -8.42
C ASN A 157 28.77 10.33 -9.61
N HIS A 158 27.83 9.57 -10.15
CA HIS A 158 27.09 9.96 -11.35
C HIS A 158 25.61 10.22 -11.09
N VAL A 159 25.02 9.52 -10.10
CA VAL A 159 23.60 9.63 -9.78
C VAL A 159 23.21 11.07 -9.42
N ASN A 160 22.02 11.50 -9.87
CA ASN A 160 21.47 12.80 -9.49
C ASN A 160 20.73 12.72 -8.14
N GLN A 161 20.42 13.88 -7.56
CA GLN A 161 19.80 13.98 -6.24
C GLN A 161 18.42 13.31 -6.19
N SER A 162 17.61 13.49 -7.24
CA SER A 162 16.25 12.93 -7.31
C SER A 162 16.28 11.40 -7.27
N ASP A 163 17.13 10.80 -8.09
CA ASP A 163 17.20 9.33 -8.17
C ASP A 163 17.87 8.74 -6.92
N LEU A 164 18.92 9.36 -6.41
CA LEU A 164 19.54 8.96 -5.15
C LEU A 164 18.54 9.03 -3.98
N GLY A 165 17.69 10.06 -3.97
CA GLY A 165 16.68 10.28 -2.94
C GLY A 165 15.53 9.28 -2.94
N LYS A 166 15.30 8.58 -4.06
CA LYS A 166 14.29 7.51 -4.15
C LYS A 166 14.70 6.24 -3.39
N HIS A 167 16.01 6.06 -3.17
CA HIS A 167 16.50 4.86 -2.47
C HIS A 167 16.07 4.88 -1.00
N PRO A 168 15.43 3.82 -0.48
CA PRO A 168 14.81 3.81 0.86
C PRO A 168 15.76 4.17 2.00
N TYR A 169 17.03 3.77 1.91
CA TYR A 169 18.01 4.05 2.96
C TYR A 169 18.61 5.44 2.85
N VAL A 170 18.60 6.05 1.66
CA VAL A 170 19.17 7.40 1.45
C VAL A 170 18.13 8.46 1.78
N LYS A 171 17.00 8.47 1.09
CA LYS A 171 15.94 9.50 1.18
C LYS A 171 16.47 10.89 0.79
N TYR A 172 15.55 11.83 0.59
CA TYR A 172 15.85 13.13 -0.01
C TYR A 172 16.92 13.93 0.75
N LYS A 173 16.83 13.99 2.09
CA LYS A 173 17.75 14.81 2.89
C LYS A 173 19.20 14.31 2.81
N ARG A 174 19.42 12.99 2.97
CA ARG A 174 20.75 12.41 2.84
C ARG A 174 21.28 12.54 1.41
N ALA A 175 20.43 12.35 0.40
CA ALA A 175 20.79 12.54 -1.00
C ALA A 175 21.32 13.95 -1.24
N GLN A 176 20.61 14.97 -0.75
CA GLN A 176 21.03 16.37 -0.88
C GLN A 176 22.42 16.60 -0.23
N THR A 177 22.62 16.07 0.98
CA THR A 177 23.90 16.18 1.69
C THR A 177 25.06 15.54 0.90
N ILE A 178 24.83 14.32 0.39
CA ILE A 178 25.84 13.57 -0.39
C ILE A 178 26.19 14.34 -1.67
N ILE A 179 25.18 14.82 -2.40
CA ILE A 179 25.39 15.57 -3.65
C ILE A 179 26.13 16.90 -3.38
N ASN A 180 25.76 17.61 -2.32
CA ASN A 180 26.43 18.87 -1.96
C ASN A 180 27.88 18.61 -1.56
N TYR A 181 28.16 17.58 -0.79
CA TYR A 181 29.52 17.20 -0.43
C TYR A 181 30.35 16.86 -1.68
N ARG A 182 29.79 16.05 -2.58
CA ARG A 182 30.44 15.70 -3.86
C ARG A 182 30.80 16.93 -4.69
N LYS A 183 29.89 17.93 -4.75
CA LYS A 183 30.14 19.18 -5.48
C LYS A 183 31.28 20.00 -4.89
N GLN A 184 31.46 19.96 -3.57
CA GLN A 184 32.46 20.77 -2.87
C GLN A 184 33.81 20.07 -2.80
N HIS A 185 33.86 18.75 -2.67
CA HIS A 185 35.07 17.99 -2.36
C HIS A 185 35.49 17.03 -3.49
N GLY A 186 34.69 16.95 -4.56
CA GLY A 186 34.96 16.03 -5.68
C GLY A 186 34.33 14.64 -5.48
N ALA A 187 34.68 13.73 -6.38
CA ALA A 187 34.16 12.38 -6.42
C ALA A 187 34.65 11.55 -5.20
N PHE A 188 33.74 10.70 -4.71
CA PHE A 188 34.09 9.71 -3.67
C PHE A 188 34.88 8.56 -4.30
N LYS A 189 35.99 8.18 -3.73
CA LYS A 189 36.81 7.05 -4.20
C LYS A 189 36.54 5.76 -3.44
N SER A 190 35.93 5.87 -2.26
CA SER A 190 35.69 4.72 -1.37
C SER A 190 34.63 5.04 -0.31
N MET A 191 34.23 4.03 0.45
CA MET A 191 33.43 4.21 1.66
C MET A 191 34.09 5.12 2.69
N ALA A 192 35.41 5.09 2.79
CA ALA A 192 36.16 5.97 3.70
C ALA A 192 35.95 7.46 3.35
N ASP A 193 35.87 7.79 2.06
CA ASP A 193 35.55 9.16 1.65
C ASP A 193 34.12 9.55 1.99
N LEU A 194 33.16 8.63 1.76
CA LEU A 194 31.77 8.90 2.09
C LEU A 194 31.55 9.08 3.60
N ARG A 195 32.36 8.40 4.44
CA ARG A 195 32.33 8.55 5.90
C ARG A 195 32.77 9.93 6.39
N LYS A 196 33.46 10.72 5.54
CA LYS A 196 33.82 12.12 5.86
C LYS A 196 32.58 13.04 5.88
N VAL A 197 31.45 12.57 5.37
CA VAL A 197 30.17 13.31 5.44
C VAL A 197 29.55 13.12 6.83
N LEU A 198 29.95 13.99 7.77
CA LEU A 198 29.68 13.85 9.21
C LEU A 198 28.19 13.75 9.61
N SER A 199 27.30 14.19 8.75
CA SER A 199 25.85 14.14 9.02
C SER A 199 25.21 12.79 8.68
N LEU A 200 25.98 11.83 8.18
CA LEU A 200 25.54 10.46 7.91
C LEU A 200 25.92 9.58 9.09
N ASP A 201 25.00 8.75 9.52
CA ASP A 201 25.17 7.89 10.69
C ASP A 201 25.67 6.49 10.33
N GLU A 202 26.15 5.74 11.31
CA GLU A 202 26.71 4.41 11.11
C GLU A 202 25.67 3.40 10.61
N ASP A 203 24.40 3.53 11.01
CA ASP A 203 23.33 2.69 10.51
C ASP A 203 23.14 2.88 8.98
N PHE A 204 23.21 4.13 8.53
CA PHE A 204 23.19 4.43 7.10
C PHE A 204 24.34 3.72 6.37
N PHE A 205 25.56 3.85 6.85
CA PHE A 205 26.73 3.24 6.20
C PHE A 205 26.59 1.72 6.09
N ARG A 206 26.18 1.07 7.18
CA ARG A 206 25.96 -0.38 7.24
C ARG A 206 24.93 -0.86 6.21
N LYS A 207 23.86 -0.07 6.00
CA LYS A 207 22.76 -0.42 5.10
C LYS A 207 23.09 -0.14 3.64
N ILE A 208 23.87 0.92 3.36
CA ILE A 208 24.05 1.39 1.97
C ILE A 208 25.30 0.78 1.29
N GLU A 209 26.27 0.31 2.07
CA GLU A 209 27.59 -0.12 1.57
C GLU A 209 27.50 -1.08 0.39
N LEU A 210 26.63 -2.09 0.46
CA LEU A 210 26.49 -3.11 -0.56
C LEU A 210 25.77 -2.60 -1.82
N TYR A 211 25.18 -1.42 -1.75
CA TYR A 211 24.47 -0.79 -2.87
C TYR A 211 25.34 0.23 -3.62
N LEU A 212 26.50 0.60 -3.12
CA LEU A 212 27.30 1.67 -3.71
C LEU A 212 28.33 1.15 -4.72
N ASP A 213 28.48 1.93 -5.78
CA ASP A 213 29.59 1.82 -6.74
C ASP A 213 30.29 3.17 -6.79
N PHE A 214 31.60 3.16 -6.65
CA PHE A 214 32.46 4.35 -6.63
C PHE A 214 33.16 4.64 -7.96
N ARG A 215 32.82 3.86 -9.00
CA ARG A 215 33.30 4.13 -10.37
C ARG A 215 32.82 5.47 -10.91
#